data_b2ce5739035a17adc63ce4ac93e21d27
#
_entry.id   b2ce5739035a17adc63ce4ac93e21d27
#
_cell.length_a   1.000
_cell.length_b   1.000
_cell.length_c   1.000
_cell.angle_alpha   90.00
_cell.angle_beta   90.00
_cell.angle_gamma   90.00
#
_symmetry.space_group_name_H-M   'P 1'
#
loop_
_entity.id
_entity.type
_entity.pdbx_description
1 polymer ?
#
loop_
_entity_poly.entity_id
_entity_poly.type
_entity_poly.pdbx_seq_one_letter_code
_entity_poly.pdbx_strand_id
1 'polypeptide(L)'
;DAGTQTETLTHHNLEQYASLETLRRAASIFKSVKLDAVACGDHAASFILGKKHEEYLIEKLQEFAECPVTFPSRSIVKLAQKYNLENIFLISPYTKTITENCVNYLLEYEINTLSSLSLDANDEIRINTFSPIILLEKIVEFVQQSAQTPDAVVIAGGGLSFSSQIAKLEMLINLPVLTAVGALVKDAVELTGYRYNKNGLGRLFTMPVTSDLKNIRDRLSSGTKNFSLMETPPIFRDGVGSVLIDETGKSYLDFASGSGTTALGHGHKALLRSVREQLQTGIFHIGPHFNTSTQAALYSELSTILPAELCRFHPSISGSEATEIAIKSAMHFTGAKKFVGFTGGYHGRTLGALAVSGEKGKNISLGPFYPDTKIIEFPTNGDDLTASLSELENEPLSGVIIEPIQATAGLKFASKQSLQELREFANRKKIPLIFDETFTGFGRTGKIFAFEHYDIVPDMIIFGKALSVGFPAGLVVSNEEILTHWEKGTQSSTFQLNPVAAAASLFFVDQIKNGDILANINNNAIRFDTMLSEIKNLSGVVDVRGIGGIFVVEFASAEINKRVRQLALSEGLITWECGEFGECLGLVPPLNIDVRMVEKGCEIIVKTINEICL
;
A
#
# COMPACT_ATOMS: atom_id res chain seq x y z
N ASP A 1 26.27 -24.23 11.06
CA ASP A 1 27.50 -23.41 11.04
C ASP A 1 28.68 -24.24 11.51
N ALA A 2 29.35 -24.90 10.58
CA ALA A 2 30.67 -25.47 10.82
C ALA A 2 31.71 -24.38 10.46
N GLY A 3 32.14 -23.64 11.49
CA GLY A 3 33.40 -22.88 11.55
C GLY A 3 33.65 -21.91 10.41
N THR A 4 33.19 -20.70 10.55
CA THR A 4 33.47 -19.57 9.66
C THR A 4 34.94 -19.14 9.75
N GLN A 5 35.80 -19.72 8.92
CA GLN A 5 36.84 -18.95 8.29
C GLN A 5 36.24 -18.40 6.99
N THR A 6 36.33 -17.09 6.76
CA THR A 6 35.97 -16.39 5.54
C THR A 6 36.87 -16.88 4.40
N GLU A 7 36.47 -17.97 3.77
CA GLU A 7 37.21 -18.53 2.65
C GLU A 7 36.74 -17.84 1.37
N THR A 8 37.71 -17.44 0.55
CA THR A 8 37.46 -16.88 -0.79
C THR A 8 36.69 -17.92 -1.62
N LEU A 9 35.70 -17.49 -2.40
CA LEU A 9 34.97 -18.36 -3.32
C LEU A 9 35.87 -18.77 -4.50
N THR A 10 36.80 -19.71 -4.24
CA THR A 10 37.64 -20.32 -5.25
C THR A 10 37.01 -21.59 -5.75
N HIS A 11 37.37 -22.01 -6.96
CA HIS A 11 36.93 -23.29 -7.55
C HIS A 11 37.20 -24.46 -6.60
N HIS A 12 38.39 -24.50 -6.01
CA HIS A 12 38.80 -25.56 -5.09
C HIS A 12 37.93 -25.62 -3.80
N ASN A 13 37.64 -24.46 -3.19
CA ASN A 13 36.84 -24.42 -1.98
C ASN A 13 35.38 -24.83 -2.26
N LEU A 14 34.84 -24.41 -3.40
CA LEU A 14 33.48 -24.76 -3.80
C LEU A 14 33.36 -26.27 -4.13
N GLU A 15 34.41 -26.91 -4.71
CA GLU A 15 34.45 -28.38 -4.89
C GLU A 15 34.44 -29.11 -3.55
N GLN A 16 35.15 -28.61 -2.54
CA GLN A 16 35.16 -29.20 -1.20
C GLN A 16 33.79 -29.09 -0.50
N TYR A 17 33.12 -27.94 -0.61
CA TYR A 17 31.76 -27.74 -0.06
C TYR A 17 30.73 -28.67 -0.70
N ALA A 18 30.84 -28.92 -2.00
CA ALA A 18 29.96 -29.82 -2.74
C ALA A 18 30.43 -31.28 -2.71
N SER A 19 31.43 -31.64 -1.91
CA SER A 19 31.83 -33.03 -1.78
C SER A 19 30.72 -33.87 -1.11
N LEU A 20 30.52 -35.10 -1.60
CA LEU A 20 29.53 -36.01 -1.02
C LEU A 20 29.76 -36.25 0.47
N GLU A 21 31.01 -36.23 0.93
CA GLU A 21 31.37 -36.39 2.34
C GLU A 21 30.88 -35.21 3.19
N THR A 22 31.13 -33.98 2.74
CA THR A 22 30.67 -32.76 3.42
C THR A 22 29.15 -32.71 3.51
N LEU A 23 28.46 -33.00 2.41
CA LEU A 23 27.01 -32.98 2.34
C LEU A 23 26.38 -34.08 3.22
N ARG A 24 26.94 -35.30 3.24
CA ARG A 24 26.51 -36.38 4.13
C ARG A 24 26.74 -36.05 5.59
N ARG A 25 27.85 -35.41 5.93
CA ARG A 25 28.12 -34.95 7.29
C ARG A 25 27.07 -33.92 7.74
N ALA A 26 26.74 -32.95 6.90
CA ALA A 26 25.67 -31.97 7.17
C ALA A 26 24.31 -32.65 7.31
N ALA A 27 23.95 -33.56 6.40
CA ALA A 27 22.69 -34.31 6.45
C ALA A 27 22.60 -35.27 7.65
N SER A 28 23.72 -35.77 8.18
CA SER A 28 23.74 -36.66 9.34
C SER A 28 23.17 -36.04 10.64
N ILE A 29 23.16 -34.72 10.73
CA ILE A 29 22.56 -33.97 11.85
C ILE A 29 21.07 -34.26 11.95
N PHE A 30 20.41 -34.53 10.84
CA PHE A 30 18.97 -34.80 10.77
C PHE A 30 18.60 -36.28 10.77
N LYS A 31 19.57 -37.20 10.94
CA LYS A 31 19.36 -38.65 10.83
C LYS A 31 18.36 -39.22 11.82
N SER A 32 18.09 -38.52 12.93
CA SER A 32 17.08 -38.89 13.93
C SER A 32 15.68 -38.35 13.63
N VAL A 33 15.53 -37.56 12.57
CA VAL A 33 14.27 -36.89 12.18
C VAL A 33 13.84 -37.42 10.82
N LYS A 34 12.59 -37.86 10.68
CA LYS A 34 12.01 -38.22 9.39
C LYS A 34 11.81 -36.91 8.60
N LEU A 35 12.51 -36.77 7.49
CA LEU A 35 12.42 -35.62 6.60
C LEU A 35 11.53 -35.96 5.40
N ASP A 36 10.73 -34.99 4.96
CA ASP A 36 9.92 -35.11 3.74
C ASP A 36 10.71 -34.68 2.48
N ALA A 37 11.69 -33.79 2.62
CA ALA A 37 12.63 -33.39 1.58
C ALA A 37 13.88 -32.72 2.19
N VAL A 38 14.98 -32.70 1.43
CA VAL A 38 16.22 -31.97 1.75
C VAL A 38 16.52 -30.95 0.66
N ALA A 39 16.74 -29.71 1.07
CA ALA A 39 17.20 -28.62 0.22
C ALA A 39 18.64 -28.25 0.59
N CYS A 40 19.57 -28.41 -0.33
CA CYS A 40 20.97 -28.04 -0.17
C CYS A 40 21.15 -26.59 -0.57
N GLY A 41 21.66 -25.72 0.32
CA GLY A 41 21.69 -24.27 0.11
C GLY A 41 22.84 -23.76 -0.77
N ASP A 42 23.81 -24.58 -1.10
CA ASP A 42 24.96 -24.15 -1.90
C ASP A 42 24.59 -24.04 -3.39
N HIS A 43 24.69 -22.82 -3.90
CA HIS A 43 24.34 -22.50 -5.28
C HIS A 43 25.54 -22.49 -6.23
N ALA A 44 26.70 -22.03 -5.76
CA ALA A 44 27.88 -21.86 -6.61
C ALA A 44 28.52 -23.21 -7.00
N ALA A 45 28.53 -24.14 -6.07
CA ALA A 45 29.14 -25.45 -6.25
C ALA A 45 28.50 -26.26 -7.39
N SER A 46 27.18 -26.25 -7.49
CA SER A 46 26.46 -26.96 -8.56
C SER A 46 26.86 -26.47 -9.96
N PHE A 47 27.07 -25.16 -10.12
CA PHE A 47 27.48 -24.59 -11.39
C PHE A 47 28.90 -24.98 -11.80
N ILE A 48 29.80 -25.13 -10.82
CA ILE A 48 31.19 -25.49 -11.09
C ILE A 48 31.32 -26.97 -11.44
N LEU A 49 30.55 -27.82 -10.77
CA LEU A 49 30.63 -29.26 -10.93
C LEU A 49 29.87 -29.79 -12.16
N GLY A 50 28.96 -28.99 -12.73
CA GLY A 50 28.16 -29.31 -13.89
C GLY A 50 27.06 -30.35 -13.63
N LYS A 51 26.23 -30.54 -14.65
CA LYS A 51 25.02 -31.37 -14.61
C LYS A 51 25.22 -32.79 -14.09
N LYS A 52 26.21 -33.50 -14.66
CA LYS A 52 26.43 -34.91 -14.32
C LYS A 52 26.83 -35.14 -12.87
N HIS A 53 27.64 -34.22 -12.32
CA HIS A 53 28.07 -34.34 -10.95
C HIS A 53 26.94 -33.98 -9.96
N GLU A 54 26.16 -32.95 -10.28
CA GLU A 54 24.98 -32.59 -9.49
C GLU A 54 23.97 -33.74 -9.44
N GLU A 55 23.69 -34.39 -10.58
CA GLU A 55 22.79 -35.56 -10.67
C GLU A 55 23.30 -36.72 -9.79
N TYR A 56 24.61 -36.96 -9.81
CA TYR A 56 25.24 -37.97 -8.95
C TYR A 56 25.10 -37.60 -7.44
N LEU A 57 25.30 -36.34 -7.08
CA LEU A 57 25.14 -35.90 -5.68
C LEU A 57 23.69 -36.02 -5.23
N ILE A 58 22.73 -35.63 -6.05
CA ILE A 58 21.29 -35.78 -5.75
C ILE A 58 20.95 -37.24 -5.49
N GLU A 59 21.36 -38.16 -6.37
CA GLU A 59 21.12 -39.59 -6.23
C GLU A 59 21.69 -40.13 -4.90
N LYS A 60 22.96 -39.84 -4.60
CA LYS A 60 23.64 -40.33 -3.41
C LYS A 60 23.13 -39.71 -2.10
N LEU A 61 22.67 -38.46 -2.14
CA LEU A 61 22.05 -37.84 -0.98
C LEU A 61 20.63 -38.34 -0.75
N GLN A 62 19.86 -38.62 -1.81
CA GLN A 62 18.54 -39.23 -1.71
C GLN A 62 18.62 -40.65 -1.10
N GLU A 63 19.60 -41.46 -1.52
CA GLU A 63 19.88 -42.77 -0.93
C GLU A 63 20.21 -42.66 0.57
N PHE A 64 20.94 -41.61 0.97
CA PHE A 64 21.35 -41.38 2.35
C PHE A 64 20.23 -40.79 3.23
N ALA A 65 19.46 -39.83 2.71
CA ALA A 65 18.43 -39.11 3.45
C ALA A 65 17.06 -39.81 3.42
N GLU A 66 16.90 -40.82 2.57
CA GLU A 66 15.64 -41.55 2.33
C GLU A 66 14.46 -40.63 1.94
N CYS A 67 14.75 -39.48 1.35
CA CYS A 67 13.77 -38.52 0.91
C CYS A 67 14.28 -37.71 -0.32
N PRO A 68 13.41 -37.02 -1.05
CA PRO A 68 13.82 -36.17 -2.16
C PRO A 68 14.85 -35.08 -1.77
N VAL A 69 15.80 -34.83 -2.67
CA VAL A 69 16.85 -33.81 -2.50
C VAL A 69 16.84 -32.85 -3.67
N THR A 70 17.06 -31.57 -3.42
CA THR A 70 17.21 -30.56 -4.47
C THR A 70 18.29 -29.52 -4.13
N PHE A 71 18.79 -28.85 -5.18
CA PHE A 71 19.77 -27.77 -5.13
C PHE A 71 19.20 -26.52 -5.81
N PRO A 72 19.66 -25.29 -5.49
CA PRO A 72 19.16 -24.05 -6.07
C PRO A 72 19.28 -24.00 -7.60
N SER A 73 20.41 -24.48 -8.14
CA SER A 73 20.67 -24.62 -9.58
C SER A 73 19.63 -25.51 -10.25
N ARG A 74 19.38 -26.69 -9.69
CA ARG A 74 18.38 -27.64 -10.20
C ARG A 74 16.96 -27.09 -10.10
N SER A 75 16.66 -26.38 -9.03
CA SER A 75 15.36 -25.75 -8.83
C SER A 75 15.11 -24.62 -9.83
N ILE A 76 16.13 -23.82 -10.16
CA ILE A 76 16.04 -22.82 -11.25
C ILE A 76 15.72 -23.51 -12.57
N VAL A 77 16.45 -24.57 -12.93
CA VAL A 77 16.22 -25.31 -14.18
C VAL A 77 14.80 -25.87 -14.24
N LYS A 78 14.34 -26.55 -13.19
CA LYS A 78 12.97 -27.10 -13.12
C LYS A 78 11.91 -26.03 -13.33
N LEU A 79 12.06 -24.87 -12.68
CA LEU A 79 11.08 -23.79 -12.82
C LEU A 79 11.18 -23.11 -14.19
N ALA A 80 12.38 -22.91 -14.74
CA ALA A 80 12.54 -22.38 -16.08
C ALA A 80 11.86 -23.29 -17.12
N GLN A 81 12.07 -24.60 -17.04
CA GLN A 81 11.40 -25.58 -17.92
C GLN A 81 9.88 -25.60 -17.71
N LYS A 82 9.41 -25.57 -16.46
CA LYS A 82 7.97 -25.53 -16.13
C LYS A 82 7.25 -24.31 -16.71
N TYR A 83 7.94 -23.19 -16.84
CA TYR A 83 7.38 -21.93 -17.34
C TYR A 83 7.84 -21.58 -18.76
N ASN A 84 8.50 -22.50 -19.47
CA ASN A 84 9.01 -22.32 -20.84
C ASN A 84 9.92 -21.09 -20.98
N LEU A 85 10.82 -20.88 -20.03
CA LEU A 85 11.81 -19.81 -20.07
C LEU A 85 13.06 -20.29 -20.82
N GLU A 86 13.13 -19.99 -22.10
CA GLU A 86 14.23 -20.45 -22.97
C GLU A 86 15.39 -19.45 -23.02
N ASN A 87 15.09 -18.16 -22.92
CA ASN A 87 16.03 -17.06 -23.06
C ASN A 87 15.98 -16.16 -21.83
N ILE A 88 17.09 -16.04 -21.10
CA ILE A 88 17.12 -15.30 -19.84
C ILE A 88 18.22 -14.24 -19.79
N PHE A 89 18.05 -13.26 -18.90
CA PHE A 89 19.16 -12.47 -18.37
C PHE A 89 19.59 -13.05 -17.04
N LEU A 90 20.90 -13.20 -16.84
CA LEU A 90 21.47 -13.74 -15.61
C LEU A 90 22.11 -12.63 -14.77
N ILE A 91 21.64 -12.46 -13.54
CA ILE A 91 22.29 -11.62 -12.52
C ILE A 91 23.02 -12.53 -11.55
N SER A 92 24.33 -12.39 -11.44
CA SER A 92 25.16 -13.24 -10.63
C SER A 92 25.96 -12.41 -9.62
N PRO A 93 25.94 -12.74 -8.31
CA PRO A 93 26.80 -12.07 -7.34
C PRO A 93 28.27 -12.41 -7.49
N TYR A 94 28.57 -13.50 -8.15
CA TYR A 94 29.89 -14.10 -8.24
C TYR A 94 30.83 -13.36 -9.19
N THR A 95 32.10 -13.77 -9.20
CA THR A 95 33.11 -13.34 -10.18
C THR A 95 32.69 -13.73 -11.60
N LYS A 96 33.32 -13.09 -12.59
CA LYS A 96 33.05 -13.39 -14.00
C LYS A 96 33.21 -14.87 -14.34
N THR A 97 34.28 -15.51 -13.83
CA THR A 97 34.55 -16.93 -14.08
C THR A 97 33.42 -17.84 -13.56
N ILE A 98 32.96 -17.62 -12.32
CA ILE A 98 31.86 -18.40 -11.76
C ILE A 98 30.53 -18.07 -12.48
N THR A 99 30.33 -16.82 -12.90
CA THR A 99 29.19 -16.43 -13.71
C THR A 99 29.17 -17.14 -15.06
N GLU A 100 30.31 -17.31 -15.73
CA GLU A 100 30.45 -18.08 -16.96
C GLU A 100 30.12 -19.57 -16.74
N ASN A 101 30.52 -20.15 -15.62
CA ASN A 101 30.11 -21.52 -15.24
C ASN A 101 28.59 -21.63 -15.06
N CYS A 102 27.94 -20.61 -14.46
CA CYS A 102 26.48 -20.56 -14.36
C CYS A 102 25.81 -20.56 -15.75
N VAL A 103 26.35 -19.76 -16.69
CA VAL A 103 25.87 -19.70 -18.08
C VAL A 103 26.00 -21.07 -18.76
N ASN A 104 27.17 -21.71 -18.65
CA ASN A 104 27.42 -23.01 -19.23
C ASN A 104 26.52 -24.10 -18.63
N TYR A 105 26.33 -24.10 -17.31
CA TYR A 105 25.41 -25.02 -16.64
C TYR A 105 23.97 -24.88 -17.13
N LEU A 106 23.47 -23.66 -17.28
CA LEU A 106 22.11 -23.41 -17.78
C LEU A 106 21.96 -23.87 -19.25
N LEU A 107 23.01 -23.67 -20.04
CA LEU A 107 23.04 -24.11 -21.44
C LEU A 107 22.96 -25.64 -21.58
N GLU A 108 23.53 -26.42 -20.64
CA GLU A 108 23.38 -27.88 -20.60
C GLU A 108 21.91 -28.36 -20.48
N TYR A 109 21.01 -27.45 -20.06
CA TYR A 109 19.58 -27.67 -19.97
C TYR A 109 18.77 -26.87 -20.99
N GLU A 110 19.43 -26.41 -22.07
CA GLU A 110 18.82 -25.66 -23.18
C GLU A 110 18.23 -24.29 -22.75
N ILE A 111 18.75 -23.70 -21.67
CA ILE A 111 18.38 -22.34 -21.20
C ILE A 111 19.47 -21.38 -21.66
N ASN A 112 19.15 -20.52 -22.61
CA ASN A 112 20.09 -19.57 -23.21
C ASN A 112 20.20 -18.31 -22.33
N THR A 113 21.43 -17.92 -21.97
CA THR A 113 21.69 -16.64 -21.31
C THR A 113 22.02 -15.59 -22.37
N LEU A 114 21.06 -14.72 -22.68
CA LEU A 114 21.25 -13.65 -23.68
C LEU A 114 22.26 -12.60 -23.20
N SER A 115 22.27 -12.29 -21.91
CA SER A 115 23.22 -11.38 -21.30
C SER A 115 23.38 -11.69 -19.82
N SER A 116 24.53 -11.35 -19.23
CA SER A 116 24.80 -11.57 -17.80
C SER A 116 25.44 -10.36 -17.13
N LEU A 117 25.03 -10.11 -15.88
CA LEU A 117 25.62 -9.10 -15.00
C LEU A 117 26.31 -9.79 -13.83
N SER A 118 27.66 -9.75 -13.79
CA SER A 118 28.46 -10.18 -12.64
C SER A 118 28.67 -9.02 -11.68
N LEU A 119 28.38 -9.23 -10.38
CA LEU A 119 28.62 -8.24 -9.33
C LEU A 119 30.02 -8.34 -8.72
N ASP A 120 30.83 -9.31 -9.20
CA ASP A 120 32.22 -9.50 -8.89
C ASP A 120 32.54 -9.63 -7.38
N ALA A 121 31.69 -10.36 -6.65
CA ALA A 121 31.97 -10.73 -5.26
C ALA A 121 32.84 -11.98 -5.20
N ASN A 122 33.91 -11.92 -4.43
CA ASN A 122 34.88 -12.99 -4.26
C ASN A 122 34.74 -13.76 -2.93
N ASP A 123 33.80 -13.35 -2.07
CA ASP A 123 33.49 -14.00 -0.80
C ASP A 123 32.01 -13.82 -0.41
N GLU A 124 31.55 -14.65 0.52
CA GLU A 124 30.15 -14.64 0.98
C GLU A 124 29.78 -13.39 1.77
N ILE A 125 30.74 -12.79 2.50
CA ILE A 125 30.48 -11.56 3.26
C ILE A 125 30.11 -10.45 2.29
N ARG A 126 30.87 -10.31 1.21
CA ARG A 126 30.61 -9.31 0.18
C ARG A 126 29.25 -9.52 -0.49
N ILE A 127 28.86 -10.77 -0.76
CA ILE A 127 27.53 -11.08 -1.29
C ILE A 127 26.42 -10.59 -0.34
N ASN A 128 26.57 -10.85 0.95
CA ASN A 128 25.59 -10.47 1.97
C ASN A 128 25.52 -8.95 2.23
N THR A 129 26.53 -8.18 1.82
CA THR A 129 26.58 -6.72 2.02
C THR A 129 25.98 -5.91 0.87
N PHE A 130 25.58 -6.53 -0.23
CA PHE A 130 24.90 -5.81 -1.31
C PHE A 130 23.58 -5.20 -0.83
N SER A 131 23.47 -3.88 -0.97
CA SER A 131 22.20 -3.18 -0.70
C SER A 131 21.14 -3.61 -1.71
N PRO A 132 19.97 -4.08 -1.25
CA PRO A 132 18.88 -4.46 -2.16
C PRO A 132 18.40 -3.32 -3.05
N ILE A 133 18.52 -2.07 -2.60
CA ILE A 133 18.12 -0.88 -3.36
C ILE A 133 19.13 -0.60 -4.48
N ILE A 134 20.42 -0.61 -4.18
CA ILE A 134 21.48 -0.41 -5.18
C ILE A 134 21.46 -1.54 -6.22
N LEU A 135 21.20 -2.75 -5.77
CA LEU A 135 21.09 -3.90 -6.66
C LEU A 135 19.89 -3.77 -7.61
N LEU A 136 18.76 -3.29 -7.11
CA LEU A 136 17.58 -3.00 -7.92
C LEU A 136 17.92 -2.01 -9.05
N GLU A 137 18.61 -0.92 -8.74
CA GLU A 137 19.02 0.11 -9.72
C GLU A 137 19.92 -0.48 -10.81
N LYS A 138 20.93 -1.23 -10.40
CA LYS A 138 21.84 -1.88 -11.34
C LYS A 138 21.14 -2.88 -12.27
N ILE A 139 20.18 -3.65 -11.75
CA ILE A 139 19.45 -4.62 -12.56
C ILE A 139 18.52 -3.90 -13.55
N VAL A 140 17.82 -2.85 -13.11
CA VAL A 140 16.95 -2.06 -14.00
C VAL A 140 17.77 -1.44 -15.12
N GLU A 141 18.91 -0.79 -14.80
CA GLU A 141 19.81 -0.20 -15.79
C GLU A 141 20.34 -1.25 -16.78
N PHE A 142 20.78 -2.40 -16.27
CA PHE A 142 21.29 -3.50 -17.09
C PHE A 142 20.23 -4.01 -18.09
N VAL A 143 18.98 -4.18 -17.63
CA VAL A 143 17.90 -4.65 -18.50
C VAL A 143 17.52 -3.59 -19.54
N GLN A 144 17.44 -2.31 -19.15
CA GLN A 144 17.08 -1.22 -20.05
C GLN A 144 18.13 -0.92 -21.12
N GLN A 145 19.41 -1.16 -20.84
CA GLN A 145 20.50 -0.97 -21.80
C GLN A 145 20.61 -2.10 -22.84
N SER A 146 19.90 -3.21 -22.65
CA SER A 146 19.95 -4.34 -23.57
C SER A 146 19.00 -4.15 -24.75
N ALA A 147 19.51 -4.44 -25.96
CA ALA A 147 18.68 -4.51 -27.17
C ALA A 147 17.89 -5.84 -27.30
N GLN A 148 18.14 -6.81 -26.43
CA GLN A 148 17.53 -8.14 -26.45
C GLN A 148 16.40 -8.20 -25.42
N THR A 149 15.36 -8.97 -25.71
CA THR A 149 14.23 -9.20 -24.80
C THR A 149 14.27 -10.64 -24.29
N PRO A 150 14.57 -10.88 -23.01
CA PRO A 150 14.53 -12.21 -22.40
C PRO A 150 13.10 -12.59 -21.96
N ASP A 151 12.88 -13.89 -21.71
CA ASP A 151 11.64 -14.41 -21.11
C ASP A 151 11.57 -14.07 -19.61
N ALA A 152 12.73 -13.99 -18.94
CA ALA A 152 12.84 -13.71 -17.51
C ALA A 152 14.22 -13.16 -17.13
N VAL A 153 14.29 -12.57 -15.92
CA VAL A 153 15.54 -12.29 -15.22
C VAL A 153 15.77 -13.35 -14.16
N VAL A 154 16.90 -14.05 -14.21
CA VAL A 154 17.33 -15.03 -13.20
C VAL A 154 18.37 -14.38 -12.29
N ILE A 155 18.12 -14.37 -10.98
CA ILE A 155 19.05 -13.88 -9.96
C ILE A 155 19.67 -15.08 -9.27
N ALA A 156 20.92 -15.38 -9.58
CA ALA A 156 21.72 -16.42 -8.96
C ALA A 156 22.21 -15.99 -7.57
N GLY A 157 22.65 -16.95 -6.76
CA GLY A 157 23.23 -16.69 -5.44
C GLY A 157 22.27 -16.77 -4.26
N GLY A 158 22.59 -17.66 -3.32
CA GLY A 158 21.78 -17.88 -2.11
C GLY A 158 21.87 -16.75 -1.08
N GLY A 159 22.97 -16.01 -1.04
CA GLY A 159 23.23 -14.96 -0.06
C GLY A 159 22.64 -13.58 -0.39
N LEU A 160 22.08 -13.37 -1.57
CA LEU A 160 21.51 -12.07 -1.94
C LEU A 160 20.15 -11.83 -1.26
N SER A 161 20.09 -10.84 -0.37
CA SER A 161 18.85 -10.45 0.31
C SER A 161 17.97 -9.57 -0.59
N PHE A 162 17.34 -10.14 -1.63
CA PHE A 162 16.61 -9.41 -2.66
C PHE A 162 15.09 -9.65 -2.70
N SER A 163 14.58 -10.59 -1.91
CA SER A 163 13.16 -11.00 -1.95
C SER A 163 12.16 -9.84 -1.79
N SER A 164 12.50 -8.82 -1.00
CA SER A 164 11.63 -7.65 -0.79
C SER A 164 11.55 -6.70 -1.98
N GLN A 165 12.41 -6.85 -2.99
CA GLN A 165 12.47 -5.98 -4.17
C GLN A 165 11.93 -6.66 -5.43
N ILE A 166 11.59 -7.95 -5.40
CA ILE A 166 11.22 -8.73 -6.59
C ILE A 166 9.99 -8.12 -7.29
N ALA A 167 8.90 -7.88 -6.55
CA ALA A 167 7.67 -7.33 -7.11
C ALA A 167 7.90 -5.94 -7.74
N LYS A 168 8.74 -5.12 -7.10
CA LYS A 168 9.12 -3.80 -7.61
C LYS A 168 9.99 -3.91 -8.86
N LEU A 169 10.94 -4.83 -8.88
CA LEU A 169 11.77 -5.08 -10.05
C LEU A 169 10.92 -5.55 -11.23
N GLU A 170 10.05 -6.55 -11.03
CA GLU A 170 9.14 -7.05 -12.08
C GLU A 170 8.24 -5.96 -12.67
N MET A 171 7.79 -5.01 -11.84
CA MET A 171 7.02 -3.86 -12.29
C MET A 171 7.85 -2.91 -13.17
N LEU A 172 9.10 -2.61 -12.75
CA LEU A 172 9.98 -1.67 -13.45
C LEU A 172 10.47 -2.20 -14.81
N ILE A 173 10.80 -3.51 -14.87
CA ILE A 173 11.34 -4.11 -16.09
C ILE A 173 10.28 -4.82 -16.92
N ASN A 174 9.07 -4.99 -16.41
CA ASN A 174 7.96 -5.75 -17.01
C ASN A 174 8.30 -7.20 -17.40
N LEU A 175 9.23 -7.84 -16.69
CA LEU A 175 9.67 -9.22 -16.90
C LEU A 175 9.51 -10.02 -15.60
N PRO A 176 9.23 -11.34 -15.65
CA PRO A 176 9.26 -12.18 -14.47
C PRO A 176 10.68 -12.32 -13.92
N VAL A 177 10.78 -12.45 -12.59
CA VAL A 177 12.05 -12.60 -11.89
C VAL A 177 12.09 -13.93 -11.14
N LEU A 178 13.12 -14.73 -11.37
CA LEU A 178 13.38 -16.01 -10.73
C LEU A 178 14.62 -15.91 -9.85
N THR A 179 14.49 -16.02 -8.53
CA THR A 179 15.64 -16.01 -7.62
C THR A 179 16.02 -17.43 -7.21
N ALA A 180 17.31 -17.67 -6.99
CA ALA A 180 17.82 -18.98 -6.56
C ALA A 180 17.16 -19.48 -5.27
N VAL A 181 17.06 -18.62 -4.24
CA VAL A 181 16.42 -18.98 -2.97
C VAL A 181 14.93 -19.24 -3.14
N GLY A 182 14.24 -18.40 -3.92
CA GLY A 182 12.84 -18.59 -4.21
C GLY A 182 12.59 -19.93 -4.91
N ALA A 183 13.38 -20.24 -5.94
CA ALA A 183 13.31 -21.49 -6.68
C ALA A 183 13.54 -22.71 -5.77
N LEU A 184 14.59 -22.67 -4.94
CA LEU A 184 14.92 -23.75 -4.00
C LEU A 184 13.76 -24.02 -3.02
N VAL A 185 13.23 -22.99 -2.39
CA VAL A 185 12.13 -23.14 -1.42
C VAL A 185 10.87 -23.68 -2.08
N LYS A 186 10.53 -23.20 -3.29
CA LYS A 186 9.37 -23.70 -4.03
C LYS A 186 9.53 -25.17 -4.40
N ASP A 187 10.66 -25.55 -4.99
CA ASP A 187 10.94 -26.92 -5.39
C ASP A 187 10.96 -27.86 -4.19
N ALA A 188 11.63 -27.48 -3.10
CA ALA A 188 11.68 -28.26 -1.88
C ALA A 188 10.28 -28.53 -1.28
N VAL A 189 9.41 -27.53 -1.24
CA VAL A 189 8.05 -27.68 -0.76
C VAL A 189 7.20 -28.54 -1.69
N GLU A 190 7.33 -28.36 -3.00
CA GLU A 190 6.61 -29.19 -4.00
C GLU A 190 7.05 -30.67 -3.93
N LEU A 191 8.32 -30.95 -3.63
CA LEU A 191 8.84 -32.31 -3.41
C LEU A 191 8.20 -33.02 -2.20
N THR A 192 7.71 -32.29 -1.21
CA THR A 192 6.97 -32.87 -0.06
C THR A 192 5.50 -33.17 -0.38
N GLY A 193 5.04 -32.89 -1.59
CA GLY A 193 3.64 -33.01 -2.00
C GLY A 193 2.74 -31.85 -1.57
N TYR A 194 3.27 -30.87 -0.84
CA TYR A 194 2.55 -29.65 -0.52
C TYR A 194 2.61 -28.66 -1.71
N ARG A 195 1.51 -27.95 -1.91
CA ARG A 195 1.49 -26.84 -2.87
C ARG A 195 2.10 -25.59 -2.23
N TYR A 196 3.20 -25.11 -2.80
CA TYR A 196 3.82 -23.87 -2.37
C TYR A 196 3.03 -22.68 -2.90
N ASN A 197 2.40 -21.96 -1.99
CA ASN A 197 1.67 -20.73 -2.29
C ASN A 197 2.10 -19.65 -1.30
N LYS A 198 3.27 -19.06 -1.54
CA LYS A 198 3.77 -17.97 -0.71
C LYS A 198 4.08 -16.75 -1.56
N ASN A 199 3.57 -15.65 -1.12
CA ASN A 199 3.59 -14.36 -1.76
C ASN A 199 4.94 -13.65 -1.64
N GLY A 200 5.26 -12.75 -2.59
CA GLY A 200 6.43 -11.88 -2.53
C GLY A 200 7.71 -12.46 -3.14
N LEU A 201 7.65 -13.62 -3.81
CA LEU A 201 8.79 -14.22 -4.50
C LEU A 201 8.76 -14.04 -6.04
N GLY A 202 7.84 -13.22 -6.56
CA GLY A 202 7.69 -12.93 -7.99
C GLY A 202 6.55 -13.69 -8.68
N ARG A 203 6.21 -13.30 -9.90
CA ARG A 203 5.09 -13.82 -10.71
C ARG A 203 5.13 -15.33 -10.87
N LEU A 204 6.31 -15.91 -11.08
CA LEU A 204 6.50 -17.35 -11.32
C LEU A 204 6.20 -18.23 -10.10
N PHE A 205 6.08 -17.64 -8.91
CA PHE A 205 5.81 -18.36 -7.68
C PHE A 205 4.33 -18.36 -7.30
N THR A 206 3.53 -17.62 -8.03
CA THR A 206 2.11 -17.49 -7.78
C THR A 206 1.34 -18.63 -8.46
N MET A 207 0.53 -19.36 -7.70
CA MET A 207 -0.40 -20.33 -8.28
C MET A 207 -1.70 -19.62 -8.64
N PRO A 208 -2.30 -19.91 -9.81
CA PRO A 208 -3.64 -19.41 -10.08
C PRO A 208 -4.62 -19.99 -9.05
N VAL A 209 -5.25 -19.12 -8.29
CA VAL A 209 -6.48 -19.45 -7.55
C VAL A 209 -7.61 -19.16 -8.52
N THR A 210 -8.35 -20.17 -8.91
CA THR A 210 -9.51 -19.98 -9.77
C THR A 210 -10.67 -19.49 -8.93
N SER A 211 -10.78 -18.17 -8.75
CA SER A 211 -11.96 -17.56 -8.15
C SER A 211 -13.03 -17.42 -9.22
N ASP A 212 -14.22 -17.90 -8.94
CA ASP A 212 -15.37 -17.75 -9.82
C ASP A 212 -15.95 -16.33 -9.67
N LEU A 213 -15.45 -15.38 -10.47
CA LEU A 213 -15.88 -13.99 -10.48
C LEU A 213 -17.38 -13.84 -10.76
N LYS A 214 -17.97 -14.72 -11.58
CA LYS A 214 -19.41 -14.71 -11.84
C LYS A 214 -20.18 -15.02 -10.55
N ASN A 215 -19.75 -16.05 -9.83
CA ASN A 215 -20.36 -16.44 -8.56
C ASN A 215 -20.20 -15.34 -7.49
N ILE A 216 -19.07 -14.65 -7.44
CA ILE A 216 -18.87 -13.50 -6.55
C ILE A 216 -19.81 -12.36 -6.93
N ARG A 217 -19.91 -12.02 -8.22
CA ARG A 217 -20.79 -10.96 -8.74
C ARG A 217 -22.25 -11.22 -8.41
N ASP A 218 -22.72 -12.45 -8.61
CA ASP A 218 -24.11 -12.84 -8.39
C ASP A 218 -24.52 -12.82 -6.91
N ARG A 219 -23.52 -12.85 -5.99
CA ARG A 219 -23.74 -12.82 -4.53
C ARG A 219 -23.59 -11.44 -3.90
N LEU A 220 -22.89 -10.52 -4.55
CA LEU A 220 -22.69 -9.17 -4.02
C LEU A 220 -23.89 -8.27 -4.35
N SER A 221 -24.24 -7.40 -3.40
CA SER A 221 -25.23 -6.35 -3.64
C SER A 221 -24.81 -5.43 -4.78
N SER A 222 -25.74 -5.05 -5.64
CA SER A 222 -25.51 -4.08 -6.72
C SER A 222 -25.07 -2.69 -6.22
N GLY A 223 -25.34 -2.38 -4.95
CA GLY A 223 -24.88 -1.14 -4.31
C GLY A 223 -23.39 -1.09 -3.98
N THR A 224 -22.65 -2.21 -4.15
CA THR A 224 -21.20 -2.21 -3.94
C THR A 224 -20.46 -1.63 -5.15
N LYS A 225 -19.21 -1.16 -4.94
CA LYS A 225 -18.36 -0.64 -6.02
C LYS A 225 -17.52 -1.71 -6.74
N ASN A 226 -17.60 -2.97 -6.35
CA ASN A 226 -16.69 -4.01 -6.82
C ASN A 226 -16.61 -4.16 -8.34
N PHE A 227 -17.74 -3.99 -9.04
CA PHE A 227 -17.82 -4.13 -10.50
C PHE A 227 -18.13 -2.81 -11.23
N SER A 228 -17.96 -1.67 -10.56
CA SER A 228 -18.31 -0.36 -11.14
C SER A 228 -17.40 0.07 -12.28
N LEU A 229 -16.13 -0.30 -12.23
CA LEU A 229 -15.15 0.09 -13.24
C LEU A 229 -15.15 -0.84 -14.45
N MET A 230 -15.28 -2.16 -14.24
CA MET A 230 -15.24 -3.18 -15.29
C MET A 230 -15.99 -4.45 -14.86
N GLU A 231 -16.37 -5.26 -15.84
CA GLU A 231 -17.12 -6.52 -15.58
C GLU A 231 -16.29 -7.58 -14.85
N THR A 232 -15.01 -7.66 -15.16
CA THR A 232 -14.08 -8.65 -14.61
C THR A 232 -12.88 -7.96 -13.97
N PRO A 233 -13.05 -7.37 -12.76
CA PRO A 233 -11.94 -6.74 -12.06
C PRO A 233 -10.91 -7.78 -11.63
N PRO A 234 -9.62 -7.39 -11.52
CA PRO A 234 -8.59 -8.28 -10.99
C PRO A 234 -8.91 -8.68 -9.55
N ILE A 235 -8.63 -9.94 -9.21
CA ILE A 235 -8.68 -10.44 -7.84
C ILE A 235 -7.25 -10.42 -7.29
N PHE A 236 -7.01 -9.56 -6.32
CA PHE A 236 -5.69 -9.42 -5.71
C PHE A 236 -5.51 -10.46 -4.61
N ARG A 237 -4.32 -11.05 -4.54
CA ARG A 237 -3.97 -12.00 -3.50
C ARG A 237 -2.70 -11.61 -2.73
N ASP A 238 -1.88 -10.69 -3.28
CA ASP A 238 -0.63 -10.27 -2.67
C ASP A 238 -0.39 -8.78 -2.81
N GLY A 239 0.44 -8.21 -1.91
CA GLY A 239 0.81 -6.81 -1.99
C GLY A 239 2.11 -6.50 -1.25
N VAL A 240 2.98 -5.70 -1.88
CA VAL A 240 4.25 -5.24 -1.30
C VAL A 240 4.48 -3.79 -1.68
N GLY A 241 4.61 -2.91 -0.68
CA GLY A 241 4.78 -1.48 -0.91
C GLY A 241 3.63 -0.89 -1.71
N SER A 242 3.91 -0.25 -2.82
CA SER A 242 2.90 0.31 -3.72
C SER A 242 2.40 -0.67 -4.80
N VAL A 243 2.74 -1.96 -4.72
CA VAL A 243 2.41 -2.95 -5.74
C VAL A 243 1.45 -4.00 -5.20
N LEU A 244 0.37 -4.25 -5.94
CA LEU A 244 -0.55 -5.38 -5.75
C LEU A 244 -0.32 -6.42 -6.84
N ILE A 245 -0.54 -7.69 -6.51
CA ILE A 245 -0.39 -8.82 -7.43
C ILE A 245 -1.71 -9.57 -7.47
N ASP A 246 -2.25 -9.79 -8.66
CA ASP A 246 -3.49 -10.54 -8.84
C ASP A 246 -3.26 -12.07 -8.86
N GLU A 247 -4.34 -12.84 -8.95
CA GLU A 247 -4.30 -14.31 -9.00
C GLU A 247 -3.55 -14.86 -10.20
N THR A 248 -3.43 -14.09 -11.29
CA THR A 248 -2.68 -14.49 -12.48
C THR A 248 -1.18 -14.20 -12.38
N GLY A 249 -0.77 -13.46 -11.33
CA GLY A 249 0.60 -13.01 -11.14
C GLY A 249 0.91 -11.66 -11.77
N LYS A 250 -0.07 -11.00 -12.41
CA LYS A 250 0.11 -9.66 -12.95
C LYS A 250 0.24 -8.65 -11.82
N SER A 251 1.22 -7.77 -11.93
CA SER A 251 1.49 -6.70 -10.96
C SER A 251 0.77 -5.41 -11.35
N TYR A 252 0.30 -4.70 -10.33
CA TYR A 252 -0.40 -3.42 -10.47
C TYR A 252 0.19 -2.42 -9.50
N LEU A 253 0.52 -1.25 -9.98
CA LEU A 253 0.90 -0.12 -9.13
C LEU A 253 -0.36 0.51 -8.52
N ASP A 254 -0.40 0.63 -7.19
CA ASP A 254 -1.58 1.11 -6.47
C ASP A 254 -1.47 2.61 -6.16
N PHE A 255 -2.13 3.42 -6.98
CA PHE A 255 -2.33 4.85 -6.74
C PHE A 255 -3.72 5.17 -6.19
N ALA A 256 -4.40 4.19 -5.61
CA ALA A 256 -5.64 4.39 -4.85
C ALA A 256 -5.44 4.17 -3.35
N SER A 257 -4.42 3.40 -2.93
CA SER A 257 -4.12 3.07 -1.53
C SER A 257 -5.34 2.67 -0.71
N GLY A 258 -6.23 1.83 -1.29
CA GLY A 258 -7.49 1.47 -0.65
C GLY A 258 -8.38 2.68 -0.32
N SER A 259 -8.50 3.64 -1.23
CA SER A 259 -9.15 4.94 -1.02
C SER A 259 -8.47 5.78 0.07
N GLY A 260 -7.14 5.78 0.09
CA GLY A 260 -6.32 6.55 1.03
C GLY A 260 -6.11 5.90 2.40
N THR A 261 -6.52 4.64 2.59
CA THR A 261 -6.40 3.95 3.89
C THR A 261 -5.03 3.30 4.10
N THR A 262 -4.44 2.67 3.07
CA THR A 262 -3.15 1.97 3.16
C THR A 262 -1.98 2.95 3.00
N ALA A 263 -1.87 3.89 3.92
CA ALA A 263 -0.93 5.01 3.84
C ALA A 263 0.54 4.59 3.79
N LEU A 264 0.91 3.43 4.33
CA LEU A 264 2.25 2.84 4.27
C LEU A 264 2.39 1.77 3.17
N GLY A 265 1.40 1.65 2.29
CA GLY A 265 1.34 0.60 1.28
C GLY A 265 1.11 -0.79 1.87
N HIS A 266 1.29 -1.80 1.02
CA HIS A 266 0.99 -3.19 1.34
C HIS A 266 2.20 -3.89 1.96
N GLY A 267 1.96 -4.82 2.89
CA GLY A 267 3.00 -5.69 3.45
C GLY A 267 4.13 -4.98 4.20
N HIS A 268 3.91 -3.79 4.75
CA HIS A 268 4.94 -3.01 5.46
C HIS A 268 5.48 -3.78 6.67
N LYS A 269 6.74 -4.20 6.61
CA LYS A 269 7.33 -5.18 7.55
C LYS A 269 7.29 -4.74 9.01
N ALA A 270 7.59 -3.46 9.30
CA ALA A 270 7.61 -2.96 10.68
C ALA A 270 6.19 -2.80 11.23
N LEU A 271 5.22 -2.34 10.41
CA LEU A 271 3.80 -2.33 10.77
C LEU A 271 3.29 -3.74 11.12
N LEU A 272 3.59 -4.72 10.26
CA LEU A 272 3.22 -6.13 10.50
C LEU A 272 3.86 -6.69 11.77
N ARG A 273 5.06 -6.25 12.14
CA ARG A 273 5.69 -6.62 13.41
C ARG A 273 4.90 -6.07 14.59
N SER A 274 4.61 -4.75 14.60
CA SER A 274 3.83 -4.12 15.68
C SER A 274 2.46 -4.77 15.86
N VAL A 275 1.76 -5.07 14.76
CA VAL A 275 0.47 -5.77 14.81
C VAL A 275 0.62 -7.21 15.36
N ARG A 276 1.66 -7.94 14.96
CA ARG A 276 1.94 -9.29 15.48
C ARG A 276 2.25 -9.28 16.97
N GLU A 277 3.01 -8.32 17.44
CA GLU A 277 3.31 -8.14 18.87
C GLU A 277 2.02 -7.95 19.67
N GLN A 278 1.10 -7.11 19.19
CA GLN A 278 -0.23 -6.99 19.82
C GLN A 278 -1.01 -8.30 19.80
N LEU A 279 -1.01 -9.03 18.68
CA LEU A 279 -1.69 -10.34 18.59
C LEU A 279 -1.07 -11.38 19.54
N GLN A 280 0.23 -11.35 19.78
CA GLN A 280 0.93 -12.23 20.71
C GLN A 280 0.55 -11.99 22.18
N THR A 281 0.04 -10.80 22.53
CA THR A 281 -0.50 -10.58 23.89
C THR A 281 -1.75 -11.40 24.18
N GLY A 282 -2.41 -11.95 23.14
CA GLY A 282 -3.70 -12.63 23.25
C GLY A 282 -4.90 -11.67 23.44
N ILE A 283 -4.67 -10.36 23.54
CA ILE A 283 -5.72 -9.37 23.73
C ILE A 283 -6.13 -8.80 22.37
N PHE A 284 -7.16 -9.34 21.77
CA PHE A 284 -7.69 -8.88 20.49
C PHE A 284 -8.75 -7.79 20.66
N HIS A 285 -9.52 -7.90 21.74
CA HIS A 285 -10.60 -6.98 22.07
C HIS A 285 -11.02 -7.16 23.54
N ILE A 286 -11.35 -6.07 24.21
CA ILE A 286 -11.78 -6.08 25.62
C ILE A 286 -13.09 -5.31 25.88
N GLY A 287 -13.77 -4.92 24.80
CA GLY A 287 -15.00 -4.11 24.88
C GLY A 287 -14.75 -2.63 25.20
N PRO A 288 -15.82 -1.83 25.28
CA PRO A 288 -15.69 -0.39 25.44
C PRO A 288 -15.46 0.07 26.89
N HIS A 289 -15.50 -0.84 27.87
CA HIS A 289 -15.39 -0.50 29.29
C HIS A 289 -13.95 -0.39 29.80
N PHE A 290 -12.99 -0.92 29.05
CA PHE A 290 -11.59 -0.99 29.43
C PHE A 290 -10.67 -0.50 28.30
N ASN A 291 -9.45 -0.11 28.66
CA ASN A 291 -8.40 0.22 27.71
C ASN A 291 -7.21 -0.72 27.88
N THR A 292 -6.51 -0.99 26.78
CA THR A 292 -5.19 -1.64 26.81
C THR A 292 -4.09 -0.60 26.95
N SER A 293 -2.88 -1.04 27.31
CA SER A 293 -1.68 -0.19 27.30
C SER A 293 -1.41 0.42 25.93
N THR A 294 -1.67 -0.34 24.86
CA THR A 294 -1.52 0.10 23.45
C THR A 294 -2.47 1.25 23.10
N GLN A 295 -3.74 1.16 23.52
CA GLN A 295 -4.70 2.27 23.34
C GLN A 295 -4.31 3.50 24.13
N ALA A 296 -3.89 3.33 25.40
CA ALA A 296 -3.43 4.44 26.24
C ALA A 296 -2.20 5.13 25.65
N ALA A 297 -1.23 4.37 25.14
CA ALA A 297 -0.05 4.89 24.46
C ALA A 297 -0.42 5.68 23.20
N LEU A 298 -1.38 5.18 22.38
CA LEU A 298 -1.84 5.87 21.20
C LEU A 298 -2.43 7.26 21.54
N TYR A 299 -3.30 7.35 22.55
CA TYR A 299 -3.88 8.64 22.95
C TYR A 299 -2.80 9.60 23.46
N SER A 300 -1.81 9.10 24.21
CA SER A 300 -0.67 9.87 24.65
C SER A 300 0.14 10.42 23.48
N GLU A 301 0.46 9.58 22.49
CA GLU A 301 1.23 10.02 21.31
C GLU A 301 0.44 11.01 20.43
N LEU A 302 -0.86 10.79 20.23
CA LEU A 302 -1.71 11.72 19.50
C LEU A 302 -1.73 13.11 20.16
N SER A 303 -1.76 13.18 21.51
CA SER A 303 -1.71 14.43 22.24
C SER A 303 -0.40 15.22 22.03
N THR A 304 0.67 14.58 21.55
CA THR A 304 1.94 15.26 21.27
C THR A 304 2.00 15.94 19.90
N ILE A 305 1.10 15.57 18.98
CA ILE A 305 1.06 16.09 17.61
C ILE A 305 -0.18 16.97 17.34
N LEU A 306 -1.14 16.97 18.24
CA LEU A 306 -2.35 17.80 18.16
C LEU A 306 -2.16 19.11 18.96
N PRO A 307 -2.86 20.18 18.57
CA PRO A 307 -2.98 21.38 19.42
C PRO A 307 -3.50 21.04 20.83
N ALA A 308 -3.00 21.75 21.85
CA ALA A 308 -3.34 21.48 23.25
C ALA A 308 -4.84 21.59 23.56
N GLU A 309 -5.55 22.39 22.78
CA GLU A 309 -6.99 22.57 22.89
C GLU A 309 -7.77 21.31 22.51
N LEU A 310 -7.22 20.49 21.61
CA LEU A 310 -7.82 19.25 21.11
C LEU A 310 -7.37 18.07 21.99
N CYS A 311 -7.94 17.98 23.19
CA CYS A 311 -7.46 17.10 24.26
C CYS A 311 -8.42 15.96 24.64
N ARG A 312 -9.59 15.86 24.02
CA ARG A 312 -10.59 14.80 24.27
C ARG A 312 -10.75 13.90 23.07
N PHE A 313 -10.72 12.59 23.31
CA PHE A 313 -10.74 11.54 22.28
C PHE A 313 -11.99 10.69 22.42
N HIS A 314 -12.72 10.49 21.31
CA HIS A 314 -13.81 9.51 21.25
C HIS A 314 -13.54 8.53 20.12
N PRO A 315 -13.17 7.28 20.42
CA PRO A 315 -12.86 6.28 19.42
C PRO A 315 -14.10 5.72 18.72
N SER A 316 -13.93 5.31 17.47
CA SER A 316 -14.93 4.67 16.62
C SER A 316 -14.33 3.60 15.73
N ILE A 317 -15.15 2.91 14.94
CA ILE A 317 -14.70 1.86 14.02
C ILE A 317 -14.49 2.37 12.58
N SER A 318 -15.02 3.55 12.26
CA SER A 318 -14.94 4.12 10.92
C SER A 318 -15.12 5.64 10.92
N GLY A 319 -14.75 6.31 9.82
CA GLY A 319 -15.02 7.73 9.62
C GLY A 319 -16.51 8.07 9.69
N SER A 320 -17.39 7.22 9.10
CA SER A 320 -18.84 7.45 9.17
C SER A 320 -19.37 7.42 10.60
N GLU A 321 -18.92 6.49 11.43
CA GLU A 321 -19.29 6.44 12.85
C GLU A 321 -18.70 7.63 13.62
N ALA A 322 -17.48 8.05 13.30
CA ALA A 322 -16.87 9.24 13.86
C ALA A 322 -17.71 10.50 13.54
N THR A 323 -18.22 10.60 12.32
CA THR A 323 -19.15 11.68 11.93
C THR A 323 -20.44 11.63 12.76
N GLU A 324 -21.04 10.47 12.97
CA GLU A 324 -22.23 10.32 13.84
C GLU A 324 -21.95 10.76 15.28
N ILE A 325 -20.76 10.45 15.79
CA ILE A 325 -20.31 10.89 17.12
C ILE A 325 -20.20 12.40 17.15
N ALA A 326 -19.54 13.01 16.17
CA ALA A 326 -19.37 14.46 16.08
C ALA A 326 -20.72 15.20 16.01
N ILE A 327 -21.65 14.71 15.17
CA ILE A 327 -23.02 15.25 15.07
C ILE A 327 -23.72 15.20 16.42
N LYS A 328 -23.74 14.04 17.08
CA LYS A 328 -24.43 13.88 18.37
C LYS A 328 -23.79 14.73 19.45
N SER A 329 -22.44 14.85 19.45
CA SER A 329 -21.72 15.70 20.41
C SER A 329 -22.10 17.15 20.25
N ALA A 330 -22.10 17.67 19.03
CA ALA A 330 -22.47 19.04 18.74
C ALA A 330 -23.94 19.33 19.08
N MET A 331 -24.84 18.41 18.78
CA MET A 331 -26.27 18.54 19.15
C MET A 331 -26.48 18.54 20.67
N HIS A 332 -25.75 17.70 21.39
CA HIS A 332 -25.83 17.65 22.85
C HIS A 332 -25.27 18.92 23.48
N PHE A 333 -24.14 19.40 23.00
CA PHE A 333 -23.47 20.60 23.48
C PHE A 333 -24.34 21.87 23.32
N THR A 334 -24.96 22.02 22.14
CA THR A 334 -25.73 23.25 21.80
C THR A 334 -27.23 23.16 22.15
N GLY A 335 -27.77 21.96 22.27
CA GLY A 335 -29.22 21.72 22.36
C GLY A 335 -29.97 21.91 21.03
N ALA A 336 -29.31 22.39 19.98
CA ALA A 336 -29.89 22.59 18.64
C ALA A 336 -29.80 21.29 17.79
N LYS A 337 -30.46 21.31 16.62
CA LYS A 337 -30.58 20.11 15.78
C LYS A 337 -30.36 20.39 14.29
N LYS A 338 -29.82 21.55 13.94
CA LYS A 338 -29.57 21.96 12.56
C LYS A 338 -28.09 22.21 12.34
N PHE A 339 -27.58 21.69 11.23
CA PHE A 339 -26.18 21.85 10.84
C PHE A 339 -26.03 22.75 9.62
N VAL A 340 -24.82 23.25 9.44
CA VAL A 340 -24.34 23.80 8.17
C VAL A 340 -23.35 22.80 7.56
N GLY A 341 -23.62 22.40 6.34
CA GLY A 341 -22.73 21.58 5.50
C GLY A 341 -22.46 22.26 4.16
N PHE A 342 -21.65 21.66 3.31
CA PHE A 342 -21.20 22.27 2.06
C PHE A 342 -21.44 21.37 0.86
N THR A 343 -21.75 21.98 -0.32
CA THR A 343 -21.83 21.24 -1.56
C THR A 343 -20.55 20.44 -1.82
N GLY A 344 -20.70 19.22 -2.33
CA GLY A 344 -19.59 18.29 -2.56
C GLY A 344 -19.04 17.63 -1.28
N GLY A 345 -19.48 18.02 -0.08
CA GLY A 345 -19.02 17.43 1.18
C GLY A 345 -19.33 15.95 1.28
N TYR A 346 -18.36 15.14 1.69
CA TYR A 346 -18.49 13.69 1.89
C TYR A 346 -18.06 13.31 3.32
N HIS A 347 -19.02 12.93 4.16
CA HIS A 347 -18.78 12.62 5.57
C HIS A 347 -19.11 11.18 5.95
N GLY A 348 -19.52 10.34 5.01
CA GLY A 348 -19.85 8.93 5.23
C GLY A 348 -21.19 8.51 4.65
N ARG A 349 -21.59 7.26 4.93
CA ARG A 349 -22.78 6.62 4.33
C ARG A 349 -23.83 6.17 5.36
N THR A 350 -23.66 6.46 6.63
CA THR A 350 -24.74 6.32 7.63
C THR A 350 -25.75 7.45 7.46
N LEU A 351 -26.96 7.29 7.98
CA LEU A 351 -28.03 8.28 7.73
C LEU A 351 -27.69 9.68 8.25
N GLY A 352 -27.07 9.79 9.43
CA GLY A 352 -26.65 11.09 9.96
C GLY A 352 -25.46 11.68 9.19
N ALA A 353 -24.47 10.86 8.80
CA ALA A 353 -23.37 11.30 7.96
C ALA A 353 -23.85 11.76 6.58
N LEU A 354 -24.84 11.07 5.99
CA LEU A 354 -25.50 11.49 4.74
C LEU A 354 -26.27 12.81 4.92
N ALA A 355 -26.88 13.03 6.10
CA ALA A 355 -27.64 14.25 6.38
C ALA A 355 -26.77 15.51 6.28
N VAL A 356 -25.51 15.44 6.71
CA VAL A 356 -24.56 16.56 6.68
C VAL A 356 -23.68 16.61 5.42
N SER A 357 -23.79 15.58 4.56
CA SER A 357 -23.04 15.51 3.29
C SER A 357 -23.76 16.28 2.18
N GLY A 358 -23.02 17.06 1.40
CA GLY A 358 -23.53 17.84 0.27
C GLY A 358 -23.36 17.16 -1.09
N GLU A 359 -23.15 15.85 -1.13
CA GLU A 359 -22.94 15.07 -2.36
C GLU A 359 -24.24 14.98 -3.17
N LYS A 360 -24.24 15.52 -4.39
CA LYS A 360 -25.43 15.55 -5.26
C LYS A 360 -25.83 14.14 -5.75
N GLY A 361 -27.13 13.88 -5.80
CA GLY A 361 -27.70 12.71 -6.48
C GLY A 361 -27.69 11.38 -5.72
N LYS A 362 -26.96 11.23 -4.63
CA LYS A 362 -26.85 9.94 -3.92
C LYS A 362 -27.81 9.77 -2.76
N ASN A 363 -28.51 10.83 -2.35
CA ASN A 363 -29.29 10.86 -1.11
C ASN A 363 -30.81 10.98 -1.29
N ILE A 364 -31.31 11.36 -2.48
CA ILE A 364 -32.69 11.82 -2.69
C ILE A 364 -33.76 10.75 -2.32
N SER A 365 -33.44 9.48 -2.51
CA SER A 365 -34.42 8.38 -2.28
C SER A 365 -34.47 7.91 -0.82
N LEU A 366 -33.54 8.33 0.04
CA LEU A 366 -33.43 7.85 1.41
C LEU A 366 -33.96 8.82 2.47
N GLY A 367 -34.26 10.07 2.08
CA GLY A 367 -34.74 11.10 2.99
C GLY A 367 -36.20 10.93 3.46
N PRO A 368 -36.65 11.74 4.41
CA PRO A 368 -35.94 12.87 5.01
C PRO A 368 -34.82 12.43 5.95
N PHE A 369 -33.72 13.19 5.96
CA PHE A 369 -32.58 12.90 6.81
C PHE A 369 -32.64 13.66 8.13
N TYR A 370 -31.93 13.14 9.14
CA TYR A 370 -31.74 13.76 10.42
C TYR A 370 -30.25 13.68 10.79
N PRO A 371 -29.64 14.78 11.26
CA PRO A 371 -30.24 16.10 11.57
C PRO A 371 -30.61 16.91 10.31
N ASP A 372 -31.42 17.97 10.50
CA ASP A 372 -31.64 18.97 9.46
C ASP A 372 -30.32 19.68 9.12
N THR A 373 -30.07 19.93 7.85
CA THR A 373 -28.80 20.53 7.42
C THR A 373 -29.05 21.55 6.30
N LYS A 374 -28.57 22.77 6.52
CA LYS A 374 -28.45 23.75 5.45
C LYS A 374 -27.16 23.49 4.68
N ILE A 375 -27.28 23.03 3.46
CA ILE A 375 -26.13 22.91 2.54
C ILE A 375 -25.93 24.26 1.85
N ILE A 376 -24.73 24.82 1.96
CA ILE A 376 -24.30 26.03 1.28
C ILE A 376 -23.16 25.71 0.31
N GLU A 377 -22.84 26.62 -0.60
CA GLU A 377 -21.76 26.40 -1.56
C GLU A 377 -20.41 26.25 -0.85
N PHE A 378 -19.58 25.31 -1.33
CA PHE A 378 -18.23 25.12 -0.80
C PHE A 378 -17.35 26.31 -1.18
N PRO A 379 -16.72 26.99 -0.22
CA PRO A 379 -16.04 28.25 -0.45
C PRO A 379 -14.65 28.03 -1.08
N THR A 380 -14.57 28.08 -2.38
CA THR A 380 -13.32 28.04 -3.15
C THR A 380 -12.62 29.41 -3.13
N ASN A 381 -11.70 29.65 -4.04
CA ASN A 381 -10.94 30.90 -4.08
C ASN A 381 -11.85 32.14 -4.30
N GLY A 382 -11.89 33.02 -3.27
CA GLY A 382 -12.53 34.33 -3.38
C GLY A 382 -14.04 34.33 -3.13
N ASP A 383 -14.64 33.18 -2.80
CA ASP A 383 -16.07 33.13 -2.48
C ASP A 383 -16.34 33.77 -1.12
N ASP A 384 -17.26 34.71 -1.09
CA ASP A 384 -17.72 35.40 0.12
C ASP A 384 -18.89 34.60 0.74
N LEU A 385 -18.69 34.10 1.95
CA LEU A 385 -19.72 33.39 2.72
C LEU A 385 -20.69 34.35 3.44
N THR A 386 -20.44 35.65 3.46
CA THR A 386 -21.17 36.64 4.26
C THR A 386 -22.69 36.55 4.05
N ALA A 387 -23.15 36.45 2.80
CA ALA A 387 -24.59 36.35 2.50
C ALA A 387 -25.19 35.05 3.05
N SER A 388 -24.57 33.91 2.80
CA SER A 388 -25.05 32.61 3.28
C SER A 388 -25.03 32.51 4.81
N LEU A 389 -24.00 33.04 5.47
CA LEU A 389 -23.91 33.05 6.93
C LEU A 389 -24.89 34.06 7.58
N SER A 390 -25.17 35.16 6.91
CA SER A 390 -26.16 36.16 7.38
C SER A 390 -27.58 35.57 7.44
N GLU A 391 -27.96 34.72 6.46
CA GLU A 391 -29.25 34.01 6.51
C GLU A 391 -29.36 33.08 7.72
N LEU A 392 -28.24 32.59 8.24
CA LEU A 392 -28.16 31.64 9.34
C LEU A 392 -27.96 32.30 10.71
N GLU A 393 -27.83 33.63 10.77
CA GLU A 393 -27.51 34.36 12.01
C GLU A 393 -28.54 34.13 13.12
N ASN A 394 -29.82 34.01 12.78
CA ASN A 394 -30.90 33.80 13.74
C ASN A 394 -31.36 32.34 13.88
N GLU A 395 -30.74 31.41 13.12
CA GLU A 395 -31.09 30.00 13.19
C GLU A 395 -30.44 29.31 14.40
N PRO A 396 -31.13 28.41 15.10
CA PRO A 396 -30.53 27.58 16.14
C PRO A 396 -29.69 26.47 15.53
N LEU A 397 -28.38 26.67 15.49
CA LEU A 397 -27.45 25.74 14.84
C LEU A 397 -26.72 24.85 15.86
N SER A 398 -26.51 23.59 15.50
CA SER A 398 -25.70 22.64 16.27
C SER A 398 -24.22 22.74 15.95
N GLY A 399 -23.85 23.08 14.71
CA GLY A 399 -22.45 23.18 14.29
C GLY A 399 -22.31 23.41 12.81
N VAL A 400 -21.06 23.64 12.40
CA VAL A 400 -20.62 23.71 11.02
C VAL A 400 -19.67 22.53 10.78
N ILE A 401 -19.93 21.72 9.75
CA ILE A 401 -19.05 20.62 9.36
C ILE A 401 -18.51 20.85 7.95
N ILE A 402 -17.19 20.74 7.80
CA ILE A 402 -16.49 20.98 6.54
C ILE A 402 -15.25 20.10 6.41
N GLU A 403 -14.98 19.62 5.18
CA GLU A 403 -13.63 19.17 4.80
C GLU A 403 -12.82 20.43 4.41
N PRO A 404 -11.70 20.79 5.06
CA PRO A 404 -10.91 21.96 4.62
C PRO A 404 -10.37 21.81 3.20
N ILE A 405 -10.20 20.56 2.75
CA ILE A 405 -9.91 20.17 1.38
C ILE A 405 -10.84 19.01 1.04
N GLN A 406 -11.77 19.22 0.12
CA GLN A 406 -12.72 18.21 -0.33
C GLN A 406 -12.06 17.23 -1.30
N ALA A 407 -11.52 16.13 -0.78
CA ALA A 407 -10.85 15.13 -1.61
C ALA A 407 -11.82 14.45 -2.58
N THR A 408 -12.97 13.96 -2.09
CA THR A 408 -13.95 13.20 -2.87
C THR A 408 -14.63 14.04 -3.95
N ALA A 409 -14.81 15.32 -3.75
CA ALA A 409 -15.39 16.23 -4.74
C ALA A 409 -14.39 16.70 -5.82
N GLY A 410 -13.24 16.01 -5.93
CA GLY A 410 -12.21 16.32 -6.94
C GLY A 410 -11.10 17.23 -6.45
N LEU A 411 -10.73 17.15 -5.17
CA LEU A 411 -9.66 17.94 -4.55
C LEU A 411 -9.92 19.45 -4.64
N LYS A 412 -11.04 19.89 -4.09
CA LYS A 412 -11.39 21.31 -3.97
C LYS A 412 -10.79 21.89 -2.68
N PHE A 413 -10.18 23.06 -2.77
CA PHE A 413 -9.56 23.75 -1.62
C PHE A 413 -10.49 24.85 -1.12
N ALA A 414 -10.76 24.86 0.19
CA ALA A 414 -11.40 26.03 0.81
C ALA A 414 -10.44 27.22 0.80
N SER A 415 -10.96 28.45 0.67
CA SER A 415 -10.11 29.62 0.84
C SER A 415 -9.80 29.84 2.33
N LYS A 416 -8.58 30.32 2.62
CA LYS A 416 -8.18 30.64 3.99
C LYS A 416 -9.10 31.69 4.60
N GLN A 417 -9.48 32.71 3.84
CA GLN A 417 -10.39 33.76 4.27
C GLN A 417 -11.75 33.20 4.66
N SER A 418 -12.35 32.35 3.82
CA SER A 418 -13.67 31.77 4.10
C SER A 418 -13.64 30.86 5.34
N LEU A 419 -12.56 30.12 5.57
CA LEU A 419 -12.42 29.33 6.80
C LEU A 419 -12.26 30.22 8.03
N GLN A 420 -11.62 31.38 7.92
CA GLN A 420 -11.58 32.39 8.99
C GLN A 420 -12.97 32.96 9.30
N GLU A 421 -13.73 33.29 8.24
CA GLU A 421 -15.13 33.77 8.40
C GLU A 421 -16.00 32.69 9.07
N LEU A 422 -15.84 31.39 8.72
CA LEU A 422 -16.51 30.28 9.39
C LEU A 422 -16.09 30.18 10.88
N ARG A 423 -14.80 30.33 11.18
CA ARG A 423 -14.31 30.31 12.55
C ARG A 423 -14.93 31.44 13.37
N GLU A 424 -14.96 32.66 12.83
CA GLU A 424 -15.57 33.83 13.49
C GLU A 424 -17.09 33.65 13.69
N PHE A 425 -17.79 33.14 12.67
CA PHE A 425 -19.20 32.81 12.73
C PHE A 425 -19.48 31.77 13.84
N ALA A 426 -18.73 30.68 13.86
CA ALA A 426 -18.89 29.63 14.86
C ALA A 426 -18.63 30.14 16.29
N ASN A 427 -17.61 30.97 16.45
CA ASN A 427 -17.30 31.62 17.74
C ASN A 427 -18.44 32.55 18.21
N ARG A 428 -18.96 33.38 17.32
CA ARG A 428 -20.05 34.31 17.59
C ARG A 428 -21.34 33.57 17.96
N LYS A 429 -21.64 32.48 17.25
CA LYS A 429 -22.79 31.61 17.48
C LYS A 429 -22.60 30.66 18.67
N LYS A 430 -21.40 30.52 19.20
CA LYS A 430 -20.99 29.53 20.21
C LYS A 430 -21.36 28.10 19.83
N ILE A 431 -21.07 27.74 18.59
CA ILE A 431 -21.29 26.41 18.01
C ILE A 431 -19.97 25.79 17.59
N PRO A 432 -19.82 24.45 17.58
CA PRO A 432 -18.62 23.78 17.10
C PRO A 432 -18.35 24.00 15.60
N LEU A 433 -17.13 24.36 15.26
CA LEU A 433 -16.55 24.21 13.93
C LEU A 433 -15.88 22.82 13.87
N ILE A 434 -16.38 21.95 12.99
CA ILE A 434 -15.96 20.55 12.86
C ILE A 434 -15.21 20.41 11.55
N PHE A 435 -13.94 20.02 11.60
CA PHE A 435 -13.18 19.67 10.42
C PHE A 435 -13.18 18.16 10.21
N ASP A 436 -13.61 17.72 9.03
CA ASP A 436 -13.48 16.32 8.61
C ASP A 436 -12.14 16.15 7.91
N GLU A 437 -11.19 15.58 8.60
CA GLU A 437 -9.88 15.20 8.09
C GLU A 437 -9.72 13.68 7.89
N THR A 438 -10.84 12.99 7.70
CA THR A 438 -10.84 11.55 7.41
C THR A 438 -9.95 11.19 6.22
N PHE A 439 -9.89 12.05 5.20
CA PHE A 439 -9.05 11.82 4.01
C PHE A 439 -7.72 12.58 4.08
N THR A 440 -7.74 13.79 4.56
CA THR A 440 -6.63 14.74 4.47
C THR A 440 -5.64 14.66 5.62
N GLY A 441 -6.04 14.07 6.73
CA GLY A 441 -5.20 13.92 7.92
C GLY A 441 -4.05 12.94 7.75
N PHE A 442 -3.15 12.96 8.72
CA PHE A 442 -2.02 12.06 8.86
C PHE A 442 -1.06 12.08 7.65
N GLY A 443 -0.62 13.26 7.26
CA GLY A 443 0.45 13.44 6.28
C GLY A 443 0.00 13.53 4.81
N ARG A 444 -1.26 13.24 4.50
CA ARG A 444 -1.74 13.17 3.10
C ARG A 444 -1.52 14.45 2.31
N THR A 445 -1.62 15.61 2.95
CA THR A 445 -1.45 16.93 2.31
C THR A 445 -0.04 17.51 2.39
N GLY A 446 0.94 16.72 2.89
CA GLY A 446 2.31 17.19 3.09
C GLY A 446 2.56 17.88 4.45
N LYS A 447 1.51 18.09 5.24
CA LYS A 447 1.54 18.42 6.67
C LYS A 447 0.87 17.31 7.47
N ILE A 448 1.06 17.26 8.79
CA ILE A 448 0.44 16.21 9.62
C ILE A 448 -1.09 16.27 9.47
N PHE A 449 -1.64 17.48 9.58
CA PHE A 449 -3.08 17.74 9.42
C PHE A 449 -3.33 18.85 8.40
N ALA A 450 -4.45 18.77 7.69
CA ALA A 450 -4.78 19.75 6.64
C ALA A 450 -5.10 21.14 7.23
N PHE A 451 -5.65 21.22 8.43
CA PHE A 451 -5.94 22.52 9.09
C PHE A 451 -4.69 23.39 9.27
N GLU A 452 -3.49 22.79 9.34
CA GLU A 452 -2.22 23.49 9.46
C GLU A 452 -1.89 24.37 8.23
N HIS A 453 -2.51 24.12 7.06
CA HIS A 453 -2.36 24.96 5.88
C HIS A 453 -3.11 26.30 6.03
N TYR A 454 -4.08 26.35 6.94
CA TYR A 454 -4.99 27.49 7.10
C TYR A 454 -4.74 28.31 8.35
N ASP A 455 -3.90 27.81 9.29
CA ASP A 455 -3.65 28.41 10.61
C ASP A 455 -4.94 28.57 11.43
N ILE A 456 -5.84 27.59 11.36
CA ILE A 456 -7.14 27.59 12.07
C ILE A 456 -7.26 26.27 12.83
N VAL A 457 -7.47 26.35 14.13
CA VAL A 457 -7.77 25.18 14.96
C VAL A 457 -9.30 25.03 15.06
N PRO A 458 -9.88 23.90 14.62
CA PRO A 458 -11.30 23.64 14.82
C PRO A 458 -11.62 23.24 16.25
N ASP A 459 -12.91 23.20 16.61
CA ASP A 459 -13.36 22.71 17.93
C ASP A 459 -13.39 21.18 17.97
N MET A 460 -13.62 20.56 16.82
CA MET A 460 -13.63 19.11 16.65
C MET A 460 -12.95 18.71 15.35
N ILE A 461 -12.27 17.55 15.36
CA ILE A 461 -11.72 16.91 14.16
C ILE A 461 -12.23 15.48 14.08
N ILE A 462 -12.58 15.06 12.85
CA ILE A 462 -12.94 13.70 12.52
C ILE A 462 -11.77 13.05 11.78
N PHE A 463 -11.31 11.90 12.28
CA PHE A 463 -10.27 11.10 11.67
C PHE A 463 -10.76 9.69 11.27
N GLY A 464 -10.13 9.12 10.26
CA GLY A 464 -10.34 7.76 9.79
C GLY A 464 -9.22 7.34 8.83
N LYS A 465 -9.53 6.46 7.90
CA LYS A 465 -8.63 6.03 6.79
C LYS A 465 -7.17 5.81 7.21
N ALA A 466 -6.30 6.78 6.90
CA ALA A 466 -4.86 6.68 7.17
C ALA A 466 -4.52 6.47 8.66
N LEU A 467 -5.37 6.92 9.58
CA LEU A 467 -5.16 6.76 11.02
C LEU A 467 -4.65 5.37 11.43
N SER A 468 -5.18 4.32 10.81
CA SER A 468 -4.87 2.93 11.17
C SER A 468 -4.30 2.09 10.03
N VAL A 469 -3.78 2.75 8.98
CA VAL A 469 -3.04 2.15 7.85
C VAL A 469 -3.67 0.88 7.28
N GLY A 470 -5.00 0.91 7.07
CA GLY A 470 -5.77 -0.17 6.47
C GLY A 470 -6.60 -1.01 7.46
N PHE A 471 -6.44 -0.83 8.77
CA PHE A 471 -7.33 -1.43 9.76
C PHE A 471 -8.57 -0.55 10.02
N PRO A 472 -9.74 -1.14 10.34
CA PRO A 472 -10.93 -0.37 10.67
C PRO A 472 -10.74 0.47 11.94
N ALA A 473 -10.75 1.80 11.80
CA ALA A 473 -10.71 2.75 12.91
C ALA A 473 -11.25 4.11 12.48
N GLY A 474 -11.77 4.83 13.44
CA GLY A 474 -12.10 6.24 13.38
C GLY A 474 -11.90 6.89 14.75
N LEU A 475 -11.82 8.19 14.76
CA LEU A 475 -11.60 8.95 15.99
C LEU A 475 -12.21 10.33 15.84
N VAL A 476 -12.90 10.79 16.87
CA VAL A 476 -13.25 12.20 17.04
C VAL A 476 -12.33 12.77 18.12
N VAL A 477 -11.74 13.91 17.81
CA VAL A 477 -10.95 14.69 18.77
C VAL A 477 -11.61 16.03 18.95
N SER A 478 -11.73 16.52 20.19
CA SER A 478 -12.32 17.82 20.47
C SER A 478 -11.66 18.55 21.62
N ASN A 479 -12.06 19.81 21.79
CA ASN A 479 -11.80 20.51 23.02
C ASN A 479 -12.54 19.86 24.21
N GLU A 480 -12.18 20.27 25.42
CA GLU A 480 -12.72 19.68 26.65
C GLU A 480 -14.22 19.88 26.81
N GLU A 481 -14.72 21.05 26.45
CA GLU A 481 -16.12 21.42 26.72
C GLU A 481 -17.12 20.53 25.97
N ILE A 482 -16.85 20.16 24.74
CA ILE A 482 -17.81 19.45 23.90
C ILE A 482 -17.99 17.98 24.30
N LEU A 483 -16.92 17.24 24.55
CA LEU A 483 -17.00 15.80 24.84
C LEU A 483 -17.15 15.45 26.32
N THR A 484 -16.97 16.41 27.26
CA THR A 484 -17.12 16.13 28.70
C THR A 484 -18.53 16.22 29.22
N HIS A 485 -19.45 16.86 28.51
CA HIS A 485 -20.84 17.07 28.94
C HIS A 485 -21.75 15.86 28.75
N TRP A 486 -21.26 14.79 28.09
CA TRP A 486 -22.04 13.59 27.90
C TRP A 486 -22.15 12.76 29.16
N GLU A 487 -23.35 12.23 29.40
CA GLU A 487 -23.54 11.22 30.44
C GLU A 487 -22.75 9.95 30.07
N LYS A 488 -22.16 9.31 31.08
CA LYS A 488 -21.36 8.08 30.84
C LYS A 488 -22.20 7.00 30.18
N GLY A 489 -21.70 6.43 29.08
CA GLY A 489 -22.34 5.37 28.33
C GLY A 489 -23.35 5.83 27.28
N THR A 490 -23.58 7.14 27.10
CA THR A 490 -24.49 7.66 26.06
C THR A 490 -24.06 7.27 24.65
N GLN A 491 -22.74 7.22 24.40
CA GLN A 491 -22.18 6.81 23.13
C GLN A 491 -21.07 5.78 23.34
N SER A 492 -21.22 4.63 22.74
CA SER A 492 -20.18 3.59 22.69
C SER A 492 -20.37 2.70 21.46
N SER A 493 -19.31 2.05 21.06
CA SER A 493 -19.32 1.01 20.01
C SER A 493 -18.54 -0.19 20.53
N THR A 494 -19.08 -1.39 20.32
CA THR A 494 -18.46 -2.62 20.82
C THR A 494 -17.02 -2.78 20.34
N PHE A 495 -16.76 -2.48 19.06
CA PHE A 495 -15.45 -2.66 18.43
C PHE A 495 -14.63 -1.37 18.29
N GLN A 496 -15.04 -0.29 18.96
CA GLN A 496 -14.34 1.00 18.89
C GLN A 496 -12.83 0.85 19.07
N LEU A 497 -12.06 1.34 18.08
CA LEU A 497 -10.58 1.35 18.08
C LEU A 497 -9.97 0.14 18.82
N ASN A 498 -10.18 -1.06 18.29
CA ASN A 498 -9.69 -2.28 18.95
C ASN A 498 -8.15 -2.27 19.09
N PRO A 499 -7.57 -3.06 20.02
CA PRO A 499 -6.13 -3.03 20.31
C PRO A 499 -5.22 -3.28 19.09
N VAL A 500 -5.69 -4.05 18.10
CA VAL A 500 -4.93 -4.33 16.88
C VAL A 500 -4.86 -3.11 15.97
N ALA A 501 -6.01 -2.43 15.78
CA ALA A 501 -6.04 -1.16 15.05
C ALA A 501 -5.26 -0.08 15.80
N ALA A 502 -5.33 -0.04 17.13
CA ALA A 502 -4.56 0.88 17.96
C ALA A 502 -3.04 0.66 17.82
N ALA A 503 -2.57 -0.59 17.74
CA ALA A 503 -1.15 -0.88 17.50
C ALA A 503 -0.68 -0.38 16.13
N ALA A 504 -1.51 -0.57 15.11
CA ALA A 504 -1.23 -0.05 13.77
C ALA A 504 -1.20 1.48 13.74
N SER A 505 -2.16 2.12 14.41
CA SER A 505 -2.24 3.59 14.54
C SER A 505 -1.04 4.15 15.29
N LEU A 506 -0.68 3.57 16.43
CA LEU A 506 0.47 3.98 17.24
C LEU A 506 1.77 3.92 16.44
N PHE A 507 2.00 2.82 15.74
CA PHE A 507 3.14 2.70 14.83
C PHE A 507 3.14 3.81 13.77
N PHE A 508 2.00 4.09 13.17
CA PHE A 508 1.91 5.09 12.10
C PHE A 508 2.11 6.53 12.61
N VAL A 509 1.55 6.87 13.77
CA VAL A 509 1.77 8.18 14.43
C VAL A 509 3.27 8.39 14.70
N ASP A 510 3.97 7.37 15.20
CA ASP A 510 5.43 7.44 15.38
C ASP A 510 6.17 7.68 14.05
N GLN A 511 5.78 6.98 12.98
CA GLN A 511 6.40 7.15 11.67
C GLN A 511 6.17 8.54 11.05
N ILE A 512 5.02 9.15 11.27
CA ILE A 512 4.74 10.52 10.81
C ILE A 512 5.54 11.54 11.61
N LYS A 513 5.62 11.34 12.92
CA LYS A 513 6.30 12.26 13.85
C LYS A 513 7.80 12.23 13.71
N ASN A 514 8.39 11.04 13.63
CA ASN A 514 9.82 10.80 13.76
C ASN A 514 10.48 10.26 12.47
N GLY A 515 9.71 9.92 11.44
CA GLY A 515 10.20 9.37 10.19
C GLY A 515 10.25 10.39 9.05
N ASP A 516 10.68 9.92 7.88
CA ASP A 516 10.87 10.75 6.68
C ASP A 516 9.61 10.86 5.80
N ILE A 517 8.44 10.42 6.30
CA ILE A 517 7.22 10.35 5.49
C ILE A 517 6.83 11.69 4.91
N LEU A 518 6.82 12.76 5.72
CA LEU A 518 6.44 14.10 5.25
C LEU A 518 7.45 14.65 4.24
N ALA A 519 8.74 14.41 4.45
CA ALA A 519 9.78 14.81 3.50
C ALA A 519 9.63 14.04 2.17
N ASN A 520 9.42 12.72 2.23
CA ASN A 520 9.21 11.89 1.06
C ASN A 520 8.01 12.35 0.23
N ILE A 521 6.88 12.64 0.88
CA ILE A 521 5.67 13.12 0.19
C ILE A 521 5.88 14.46 -0.48
N ASN A 522 6.49 15.42 0.22
CA ASN A 522 6.70 16.76 -0.33
C ASN A 522 7.67 16.71 -1.52
N ASN A 523 8.70 15.85 -1.47
CA ASN A 523 9.58 15.63 -2.62
C ASN A 523 8.85 14.96 -3.80
N ASN A 524 8.03 13.98 -3.53
CA ASN A 524 7.24 13.29 -4.56
C ASN A 524 6.16 14.21 -5.17
N ALA A 525 5.61 15.15 -4.41
CA ALA A 525 4.65 16.13 -4.91
C ALA A 525 5.24 16.97 -6.04
N ILE A 526 6.49 17.41 -5.91
CA ILE A 526 7.20 18.15 -6.95
C ILE A 526 7.32 17.31 -8.23
N ARG A 527 7.57 16.00 -8.07
CA ARG A 527 7.70 15.09 -9.20
C ARG A 527 6.37 14.88 -9.92
N PHE A 528 5.27 14.70 -9.17
CA PHE A 528 3.92 14.64 -9.72
C PHE A 528 3.58 15.91 -10.52
N ASP A 529 3.76 17.09 -9.93
CA ASP A 529 3.48 18.37 -10.60
C ASP A 529 4.26 18.50 -11.91
N THR A 530 5.55 18.15 -11.90
CA THR A 530 6.40 18.23 -13.10
C THR A 530 5.86 17.32 -14.21
N MET A 531 5.61 16.05 -13.91
CA MET A 531 5.22 15.06 -14.90
C MET A 531 3.78 15.28 -15.40
N LEU A 532 2.85 15.61 -14.49
CA LEU A 532 1.46 15.85 -14.88
C LEU A 532 1.26 17.21 -15.58
N SER A 533 2.22 18.11 -15.54
CA SER A 533 2.15 19.37 -16.30
C SER A 533 2.02 19.16 -17.80
N GLU A 534 2.54 18.06 -18.33
CA GLU A 534 2.49 17.72 -19.76
C GLU A 534 1.07 17.54 -20.30
N ILE A 535 0.14 17.11 -19.45
CA ILE A 535 -1.24 16.81 -19.86
C ILE A 535 -2.22 17.97 -19.61
N LYS A 536 -1.81 19.05 -18.95
CA LYS A 536 -2.70 20.17 -18.57
C LYS A 536 -3.42 20.82 -19.75
N ASN A 537 -2.82 20.81 -20.93
CA ASN A 537 -3.34 21.48 -22.11
C ASN A 537 -3.96 20.51 -23.13
N LEU A 538 -4.12 19.23 -22.79
CA LEU A 538 -4.72 18.26 -23.69
C LEU A 538 -6.23 18.47 -23.81
N SER A 539 -6.77 18.23 -25.00
CA SER A 539 -8.21 18.25 -25.23
C SER A 539 -8.89 17.24 -24.31
N GLY A 540 -9.95 17.66 -23.62
CA GLY A 540 -10.68 16.80 -22.66
C GLY A 540 -10.13 16.80 -21.24
N VAL A 541 -8.96 17.36 -20.97
CA VAL A 541 -8.46 17.68 -19.63
C VAL A 541 -8.90 19.10 -19.25
N VAL A 542 -9.59 19.23 -18.13
CA VAL A 542 -10.10 20.52 -17.62
C VAL A 542 -9.11 21.16 -16.67
N ASP A 543 -8.59 20.37 -15.74
CA ASP A 543 -7.62 20.85 -14.74
C ASP A 543 -6.75 19.71 -14.21
N VAL A 544 -5.55 20.06 -13.73
CA VAL A 544 -4.63 19.16 -13.00
C VAL A 544 -4.16 19.90 -11.75
N ARG A 545 -4.47 19.35 -10.58
CA ARG A 545 -4.15 19.94 -9.28
C ARG A 545 -3.71 18.91 -8.28
N GLY A 546 -2.95 19.32 -7.27
CA GLY A 546 -2.45 18.40 -6.25
C GLY A 546 -1.95 19.11 -5.00
N ILE A 547 -1.79 18.33 -3.93
CA ILE A 547 -1.15 18.76 -2.70
C ILE A 547 -0.59 17.53 -1.96
N GLY A 548 0.68 17.58 -1.58
CA GLY A 548 1.34 16.48 -0.88
C GLY A 548 1.22 15.16 -1.64
N GLY A 549 0.59 14.17 -1.06
CA GLY A 549 0.39 12.83 -1.64
C GLY A 549 -0.96 12.62 -2.31
N ILE A 550 -1.64 13.65 -2.78
CA ILE A 550 -2.90 13.55 -3.50
C ILE A 550 -2.91 14.47 -4.71
N PHE A 551 -3.19 13.89 -5.88
CA PHE A 551 -3.30 14.60 -7.16
C PHE A 551 -4.57 14.21 -7.88
N VAL A 552 -5.12 15.12 -8.66
CA VAL A 552 -6.34 14.93 -9.43
C VAL A 552 -6.16 15.46 -10.83
N VAL A 553 -6.61 14.68 -11.80
CA VAL A 553 -6.84 15.11 -13.18
C VAL A 553 -8.34 15.18 -13.40
N GLU A 554 -8.86 16.37 -13.70
CA GLU A 554 -10.27 16.60 -14.01
C GLU A 554 -10.49 16.55 -15.52
N PHE A 555 -11.48 15.78 -15.94
CA PHE A 555 -11.86 15.63 -17.34
C PHE A 555 -13.19 16.32 -17.63
N ALA A 556 -13.42 16.62 -18.93
CA ALA A 556 -14.66 17.20 -19.39
C ALA A 556 -15.90 16.32 -19.16
N SER A 557 -15.72 15.02 -18.89
CA SER A 557 -16.81 14.12 -18.55
C SER A 557 -16.35 12.89 -17.76
N ALA A 558 -17.29 12.31 -17.00
CA ALA A 558 -17.08 11.04 -16.29
C ALA A 558 -16.74 9.87 -17.24
N GLU A 559 -17.24 9.90 -18.47
CA GLU A 559 -16.98 8.84 -19.46
C GLU A 559 -15.51 8.85 -19.89
N ILE A 560 -14.89 10.02 -20.10
CA ILE A 560 -13.47 10.13 -20.38
C ILE A 560 -12.67 9.58 -19.21
N ASN A 561 -12.98 9.99 -17.97
CA ASN A 561 -12.32 9.48 -16.78
C ASN A 561 -12.41 7.96 -16.67
N LYS A 562 -13.60 7.40 -16.88
CA LYS A 562 -13.81 5.95 -16.83
C LYS A 562 -12.95 5.21 -17.85
N ARG A 563 -12.88 5.68 -19.09
CA ARG A 563 -12.05 5.08 -20.15
C ARG A 563 -10.55 5.16 -19.81
N VAL A 564 -10.08 6.31 -19.34
CA VAL A 564 -8.68 6.49 -18.90
C VAL A 564 -8.37 5.51 -17.76
N ARG A 565 -9.23 5.39 -16.75
CA ARG A 565 -9.03 4.48 -15.62
C ARG A 565 -9.04 3.00 -16.04
N GLN A 566 -9.89 2.62 -16.98
CA GLN A 566 -9.92 1.26 -17.53
C GLN A 566 -8.62 0.93 -18.26
N LEU A 567 -8.14 1.86 -19.09
CA LEU A 567 -6.88 1.69 -19.82
C LEU A 567 -5.69 1.69 -18.85
N ALA A 568 -5.64 2.59 -17.88
CA ALA A 568 -4.59 2.61 -16.85
C ALA A 568 -4.56 1.28 -16.07
N LEU A 569 -5.71 0.71 -15.72
CA LEU A 569 -5.79 -0.59 -15.06
C LEU A 569 -5.28 -1.73 -15.97
N SER A 570 -5.56 -1.68 -17.27
CA SER A 570 -5.01 -2.66 -18.22
C SER A 570 -3.49 -2.57 -18.35
N GLU A 571 -2.92 -1.35 -18.23
CA GLU A 571 -1.47 -1.08 -18.18
C GLU A 571 -0.85 -1.35 -16.78
N GLY A 572 -1.62 -1.81 -15.80
CA GLY A 572 -1.15 -2.16 -14.48
C GLY A 572 -1.10 -1.00 -13.48
N LEU A 573 -1.97 0.01 -13.63
CA LEU A 573 -2.08 1.10 -12.67
C LEU A 573 -3.51 1.19 -12.11
N ILE A 574 -3.64 1.13 -10.79
CA ILE A 574 -4.89 1.35 -10.06
C ILE A 574 -5.00 2.82 -9.71
N THR A 575 -6.13 3.45 -10.05
CA THR A 575 -6.43 4.86 -9.78
C THR A 575 -7.74 4.99 -9.01
N TRP A 576 -7.94 6.14 -8.38
CA TRP A 576 -9.13 6.43 -7.61
C TRP A 576 -10.11 7.31 -8.40
N GLU A 577 -11.42 7.09 -8.22
CA GLU A 577 -12.49 7.90 -8.80
C GLU A 577 -12.94 8.94 -7.82
N CYS A 578 -12.96 10.19 -8.25
CA CYS A 578 -13.48 11.32 -7.50
C CYS A 578 -14.17 12.31 -8.45
N GLY A 579 -14.54 13.48 -7.91
CA GLY A 579 -15.39 14.43 -8.63
C GLY A 579 -16.87 14.21 -8.31
N GLU A 580 -17.67 15.25 -8.46
CA GLU A 580 -19.07 15.25 -8.10
C GLU A 580 -19.89 14.25 -8.93
N PHE A 581 -19.49 14.07 -10.19
CA PHE A 581 -20.13 13.16 -11.15
C PHE A 581 -19.20 12.01 -11.59
N GLY A 582 -18.03 11.86 -10.97
CA GLY A 582 -17.02 10.88 -11.33
C GLY A 582 -16.11 11.32 -12.48
N GLU A 583 -16.04 12.62 -12.78
CA GLU A 583 -15.23 13.22 -13.84
C GLU A 583 -13.74 13.32 -13.49
N CYS A 584 -13.37 13.08 -12.24
CA CYS A 584 -11.99 13.24 -11.77
C CYS A 584 -11.28 11.90 -11.56
N LEU A 585 -10.05 11.82 -12.05
CA LEU A 585 -9.11 10.74 -11.75
C LEU A 585 -8.22 11.16 -10.59
N GLY A 586 -8.28 10.43 -9.48
CA GLY A 586 -7.45 10.67 -8.31
C GLY A 586 -6.22 9.76 -8.28
N LEU A 587 -5.09 10.32 -7.90
CA LEU A 587 -3.82 9.66 -7.65
C LEU A 587 -3.49 9.82 -6.17
N VAL A 588 -3.58 8.74 -5.42
CA VAL A 588 -3.46 8.69 -3.96
C VAL A 588 -2.51 7.56 -3.57
N PRO A 589 -1.22 7.64 -3.95
CA PRO A 589 -0.25 6.60 -3.64
C PRO A 589 0.02 6.48 -2.13
N PRO A 590 0.65 5.38 -1.67
CA PRO A 590 1.19 5.30 -0.33
C PRO A 590 2.15 6.46 -0.02
N LEU A 591 2.15 6.94 1.21
CA LEU A 591 2.92 8.12 1.62
C LEU A 591 4.45 7.88 1.60
N ASN A 592 4.87 6.63 1.72
CA ASN A 592 6.26 6.20 1.65
C ASN A 592 6.66 5.65 0.27
N ILE A 593 5.90 5.98 -0.78
CA ILE A 593 6.18 5.49 -2.13
C ILE A 593 7.55 5.96 -2.62
N ASP A 594 8.25 5.07 -3.32
CA ASP A 594 9.51 5.38 -3.99
C ASP A 594 9.27 6.28 -5.22
N VAL A 595 10.14 7.26 -5.42
CA VAL A 595 10.03 8.23 -6.52
C VAL A 595 9.96 7.58 -7.90
N ARG A 596 10.65 6.47 -8.13
CA ARG A 596 10.60 5.73 -9.40
C ARG A 596 9.23 5.08 -9.66
N MET A 597 8.53 4.69 -8.58
CA MET A 597 7.14 4.23 -8.71
C MET A 597 6.20 5.39 -9.02
N VAL A 598 6.48 6.58 -8.49
CA VAL A 598 5.76 7.82 -8.89
C VAL A 598 5.96 8.08 -10.37
N GLU A 599 7.21 8.06 -10.85
CA GLU A 599 7.56 8.26 -12.26
C GLU A 599 6.86 7.24 -13.16
N LYS A 600 6.96 5.96 -12.82
CA LYS A 600 6.29 4.88 -13.57
C LYS A 600 4.77 5.06 -13.65
N GLY A 601 4.14 5.42 -12.54
CA GLY A 601 2.70 5.69 -12.51
C GLY A 601 2.31 6.89 -13.36
N CYS A 602 3.07 7.97 -13.29
CA CYS A 602 2.86 9.16 -14.12
C CYS A 602 3.05 8.87 -15.62
N GLU A 603 4.06 8.07 -16.00
CA GLU A 603 4.24 7.63 -17.40
C GLU A 603 3.01 6.90 -17.93
N ILE A 604 2.45 5.98 -17.12
CA ILE A 604 1.23 5.26 -17.50
C ILE A 604 0.06 6.25 -17.66
N ILE A 605 -0.11 7.18 -16.73
CA ILE A 605 -1.17 8.20 -16.79
C ILE A 605 -1.03 9.09 -18.02
N VAL A 606 0.15 9.64 -18.27
CA VAL A 606 0.41 10.49 -19.44
C VAL A 606 0.15 9.73 -20.73
N LYS A 607 0.65 8.48 -20.84
CA LYS A 607 0.40 7.60 -21.98
C LYS A 607 -1.11 7.38 -22.21
N THR A 608 -1.83 6.97 -21.16
CA THR A 608 -3.25 6.62 -21.28
C THR A 608 -4.15 7.82 -21.57
N ILE A 609 -3.81 8.99 -21.03
CA ILE A 609 -4.54 10.23 -21.32
C ILE A 609 -4.29 10.66 -22.76
N ASN A 610 -3.05 10.63 -23.24
CA ASN A 610 -2.73 10.94 -24.64
C ASN A 610 -3.50 10.02 -25.60
N GLU A 611 -3.58 8.72 -25.31
CA GLU A 611 -4.29 7.75 -26.16
C GLU A 611 -5.81 7.97 -26.20
N ILE A 612 -6.41 8.54 -25.14
CA ILE A 612 -7.85 8.76 -25.04
C ILE A 612 -8.26 10.17 -25.50
N CYS A 613 -7.38 11.18 -25.31
CA CYS A 613 -7.68 12.58 -25.49
C CYS A 613 -7.08 13.20 -26.77
N LEU A 614 -6.17 12.51 -27.45
CA LEU A 614 -5.67 12.83 -28.79
C LEU A 614 -6.42 12.06 -29.86
#